data_251cda750d3050142b7b8b6c38aac380
#
_entry.id   251cda750d3050142b7b8b6c38aac380
#
_cell.length_a   1.000
_cell.length_b   1.000
_cell.length_c   1.000
_cell.angle_alpha   90.00
_cell.angle_beta   90.00
_cell.angle_gamma   90.00
#
_symmetry.space_group_name_H-M   'P 1'
#
loop_
_entity.id
_entity.type
_entity.pdbx_description
1 polymer ?
#
loop_
_entity_poly.entity_id
_entity_poly.type
_entity_poly.pdbx_seq_one_letter_code
_entity_poly.pdbx_strand_id
1 'polypeptide(L)'
;QYHQAQALDGRTNNAIAYDSPAFGGFSFGATYGFDEVRTTLPLTTTRSNAATWSLGGTYANAGFYGSAGYVSQADTDSTLTKSSNYWRVEGGYNANNILAALSYGQAKQYGGAVDALKYKEVALTLGYTMGALTPKFTYGKIFSATTAGVNMDATELNQFIVGVDYALSKRTVAYTSYGHAKHGVAVFADGGRSENTFAVGMQHKF
;
A
#
# COMPACT_ATOMS: atom_id res chain seq x y z
N GLN A 1 8.43 -0.27 0.68
CA GLN A 1 6.99 -0.06 0.95
C GLN A 1 6.67 -0.67 2.30
N TYR A 2 6.46 0.17 3.30
CA TYR A 2 5.99 -0.28 4.61
C TYR A 2 4.47 -0.20 4.60
N HIS A 3 3.82 -1.34 4.45
CA HIS A 3 2.38 -1.45 4.56
C HIS A 3 2.05 -2.07 5.92
N GLN A 4 1.41 -1.33 6.80
CA GLN A 4 0.78 -1.94 7.98
C GLN A 4 -0.48 -2.76 7.59
N ALA A 5 -0.91 -2.69 6.34
CA ALA A 5 -1.98 -3.52 5.79
C ALA A 5 -1.52 -4.95 5.42
N GLN A 6 -0.52 -5.50 6.10
CA GLN A 6 0.05 -6.82 5.79
C GLN A 6 -0.99 -7.95 5.67
N ALA A 7 -2.11 -7.86 6.39
CA ALA A 7 -3.18 -8.85 6.28
C ALA A 7 -3.93 -8.80 4.94
N LEU A 8 -3.85 -7.67 4.21
CA LEU A 8 -4.54 -7.45 2.93
C LEU A 8 -3.58 -7.37 1.74
N ASP A 9 -2.26 -7.42 1.98
CA ASP A 9 -1.19 -7.40 0.97
C ASP A 9 -0.63 -8.81 0.68
N GLY A 10 -1.33 -9.83 1.12
CA GLY A 10 -0.97 -11.24 0.91
C GLY A 10 -1.24 -11.70 -0.53
N ARG A 11 -0.51 -12.74 -0.96
CA ARG A 11 -0.86 -13.47 -2.18
C ARG A 11 -2.14 -14.24 -1.94
N THR A 12 -3.10 -14.07 -2.84
CA THR A 12 -4.33 -14.84 -2.84
C THR A 12 -4.12 -16.05 -3.72
N ASN A 13 -4.22 -17.25 -3.15
CA ASN A 13 -4.26 -18.49 -3.90
C ASN A 13 -5.67 -18.69 -4.47
N ASN A 14 -5.84 -19.57 -5.48
CA ASN A 14 -7.12 -19.91 -6.08
C ASN A 14 -7.98 -18.66 -6.39
N ALA A 15 -7.44 -17.76 -7.20
CA ALA A 15 -8.10 -16.52 -7.55
C ALA A 15 -8.46 -16.48 -9.04
N ILE A 16 -9.57 -15.82 -9.33
CA ILE A 16 -9.95 -15.39 -10.67
C ILE A 16 -9.71 -13.89 -10.76
N ALA A 17 -8.98 -13.47 -11.79
CA ALA A 17 -8.70 -12.06 -12.05
C ALA A 17 -9.11 -11.68 -13.46
N TYR A 18 -9.54 -10.43 -13.61
CA TYR A 18 -9.82 -9.81 -14.89
C TYR A 18 -9.15 -8.45 -14.93
N ASP A 19 -8.40 -8.19 -15.99
CA ASP A 19 -7.83 -6.90 -16.31
C ASP A 19 -8.38 -6.42 -17.65
N SER A 20 -8.94 -5.21 -17.68
CA SER A 20 -9.49 -4.62 -18.89
C SER A 20 -8.38 -4.15 -19.82
N PRO A 21 -8.62 -4.12 -21.14
CA PRO A 21 -7.86 -3.26 -22.03
C PRO A 21 -7.96 -1.79 -21.62
N ALA A 22 -7.03 -0.96 -22.11
CA ALA A 22 -7.12 0.47 -21.92
C ALA A 22 -8.13 1.10 -22.92
N PHE A 23 -9.03 1.93 -22.41
CA PHE A 23 -10.04 2.66 -23.19
C PHE A 23 -9.86 4.17 -22.98
N GLY A 24 -9.31 4.88 -23.95
CA GLY A 24 -9.13 6.34 -23.83
C GLY A 24 -8.28 6.75 -22.60
N GLY A 25 -7.29 5.96 -22.23
CA GLY A 25 -6.46 6.15 -21.04
C GLY A 25 -7.01 5.52 -19.76
N PHE A 26 -8.19 4.91 -19.79
CA PHE A 26 -8.82 4.23 -18.66
C PHE A 26 -8.54 2.73 -18.69
N SER A 27 -8.24 2.11 -17.55
CA SER A 27 -8.24 0.65 -17.38
C SER A 27 -8.72 0.30 -15.96
N PHE A 28 -9.25 -0.91 -15.80
CA PHE A 28 -9.68 -1.42 -14.50
C PHE A 28 -9.36 -2.91 -14.37
N GLY A 29 -9.26 -3.37 -13.14
CA GLY A 29 -9.05 -4.77 -12.82
C GLY A 29 -9.88 -5.18 -11.61
N ALA A 30 -10.26 -6.44 -11.58
CA ALA A 30 -10.98 -7.06 -10.47
C ALA A 30 -10.40 -8.44 -10.19
N THR A 31 -10.32 -8.80 -8.91
CA THR A 31 -9.87 -10.13 -8.48
C THR A 31 -10.81 -10.68 -7.43
N TYR A 32 -11.10 -11.98 -7.51
CA TYR A 32 -11.80 -12.71 -6.47
C TYR A 32 -11.01 -13.95 -6.11
N GLY A 33 -10.60 -14.05 -4.84
CA GLY A 33 -9.90 -15.19 -4.26
C GLY A 33 -10.83 -15.99 -3.36
N PHE A 34 -10.83 -17.29 -3.57
CA PHE A 34 -11.65 -18.24 -2.81
C PHE A 34 -10.99 -18.56 -1.47
N ASP A 35 -11.81 -18.75 -0.42
CA ASP A 35 -11.35 -19.27 0.86
C ASP A 35 -10.98 -20.75 0.74
N GLU A 36 -9.72 -21.10 1.00
CA GLU A 36 -9.21 -22.47 0.90
C GLU A 36 -9.30 -23.22 2.24
N VAL A 37 -9.19 -22.52 3.35
CA VAL A 37 -9.13 -23.14 4.69
C VAL A 37 -10.19 -22.51 5.58
N ARG A 38 -11.33 -23.19 5.66
CA ARG A 38 -12.44 -22.76 6.51
C ARG A 38 -12.20 -23.12 7.97
N THR A 39 -12.10 -22.12 8.82
CA THR A 39 -12.03 -22.29 10.27
C THR A 39 -13.45 -22.38 10.84
N THR A 40 -13.70 -23.32 11.73
CA THR A 40 -14.98 -23.41 12.47
C THR A 40 -14.77 -22.80 13.86
N LEU A 41 -15.67 -21.93 14.30
CA LEU A 41 -15.65 -21.41 15.67
C LEU A 41 -15.91 -22.52 16.68
N PRO A 42 -15.20 -22.55 17.81
CA PRO A 42 -15.43 -23.51 18.89
C PRO A 42 -16.90 -23.47 19.36
N LEU A 43 -17.47 -24.63 19.61
CA LEU A 43 -18.84 -24.80 20.13
C LEU A 43 -19.97 -24.26 19.22
N THR A 44 -19.67 -24.01 17.95
CA THR A 44 -20.66 -23.54 16.96
C THR A 44 -20.55 -24.30 15.64
N THR A 45 -21.52 -24.11 14.75
CA THR A 45 -21.48 -24.58 13.36
C THR A 45 -20.99 -23.47 12.41
N THR A 46 -20.65 -22.29 12.93
CA THR A 46 -20.22 -21.16 12.12
C THR A 46 -18.83 -21.41 11.55
N ARG A 47 -18.71 -21.34 10.24
CA ARG A 47 -17.46 -21.50 9.49
C ARG A 47 -17.07 -20.19 8.84
N SER A 48 -15.77 -19.93 8.78
CA SER A 48 -15.23 -18.78 8.04
C SER A 48 -15.52 -18.91 6.54
N ASN A 49 -15.60 -17.77 5.89
CA ASN A 49 -15.56 -17.62 4.45
C ASN A 49 -14.65 -16.43 4.12
N ALA A 50 -13.35 -16.59 4.39
CA ALA A 50 -12.35 -15.55 4.27
C ALA A 50 -12.02 -15.18 2.80
N ALA A 51 -13.02 -15.26 1.92
CA ALA A 51 -12.89 -14.84 0.54
C ALA A 51 -12.40 -13.40 0.45
N THR A 52 -11.50 -13.15 -0.49
CA THR A 52 -10.93 -11.83 -0.73
C THR A 52 -11.33 -11.35 -2.11
N TRP A 53 -11.77 -10.12 -2.23
CA TRP A 53 -12.01 -9.50 -3.53
C TRP A 53 -11.38 -8.12 -3.60
N SER A 54 -10.97 -7.73 -4.78
CA SER A 54 -10.42 -6.42 -5.05
C SER A 54 -10.96 -5.83 -6.35
N LEU A 55 -11.01 -4.51 -6.38
CA LEU A 55 -11.36 -3.72 -7.55
C LEU A 55 -10.40 -2.54 -7.63
N GLY A 56 -9.87 -2.26 -8.82
CA GLY A 56 -9.00 -1.12 -9.04
C GLY A 56 -9.24 -0.51 -10.42
N GLY A 57 -8.95 0.77 -10.54
CA GLY A 57 -9.00 1.48 -11.81
C GLY A 57 -7.88 2.50 -11.91
N THR A 58 -7.42 2.75 -13.12
CA THR A 58 -6.41 3.76 -13.45
C THR A 58 -6.85 4.60 -14.63
N TYR A 59 -6.44 5.85 -14.65
CA TYR A 59 -6.57 6.76 -15.76
C TYR A 59 -5.24 7.45 -16.01
N ALA A 60 -4.83 7.55 -17.26
CA ALA A 60 -3.61 8.27 -17.63
C ALA A 60 -3.84 9.02 -18.95
N ASN A 61 -3.53 10.31 -18.96
CA ASN A 61 -3.61 11.16 -20.15
C ASN A 61 -2.68 12.37 -20.01
N ALA A 62 -1.94 12.68 -21.07
CA ALA A 62 -1.11 13.88 -21.20
C ALA A 62 -0.15 14.11 -19.99
N GLY A 63 0.40 13.03 -19.43
CA GLY A 63 1.29 13.06 -18.28
C GLY A 63 0.60 13.05 -16.91
N PHE A 64 -0.70 13.36 -16.85
CA PHE A 64 -1.50 13.18 -15.63
C PHE A 64 -1.92 11.71 -15.50
N TYR A 65 -1.98 11.24 -14.27
CA TYR A 65 -2.54 9.93 -13.96
C TYR A 65 -3.30 9.95 -12.63
N GLY A 66 -4.23 9.04 -12.50
CA GLY A 66 -4.96 8.79 -11.27
C GLY A 66 -5.24 7.30 -11.12
N SER A 67 -5.32 6.83 -9.90
CA SER A 67 -5.72 5.46 -9.60
C SER A 67 -6.58 5.41 -8.35
N ALA A 68 -7.47 4.43 -8.30
CA ALA A 68 -8.22 4.09 -7.10
C ALA A 68 -8.28 2.57 -6.97
N GLY A 69 -8.15 2.07 -5.76
CA GLY A 69 -8.21 0.65 -5.46
C GLY A 69 -8.94 0.37 -4.15
N TYR A 70 -9.60 -0.77 -4.11
CA TYR A 70 -10.29 -1.30 -2.93
C TYR A 70 -10.05 -2.80 -2.84
N VAL A 71 -9.78 -3.29 -1.63
CA VAL A 71 -9.70 -4.72 -1.32
C VAL A 71 -10.51 -5.00 -0.06
N SER A 72 -11.17 -6.14 -0.02
CA SER A 72 -11.93 -6.61 1.13
C SER A 72 -11.71 -8.10 1.34
N GLN A 73 -11.51 -8.49 2.58
CA GLN A 73 -11.46 -9.88 3.03
C GLN A 73 -12.57 -10.10 4.05
N ALA A 74 -13.41 -11.08 3.79
CA ALA A 74 -14.53 -11.42 4.66
C ALA A 74 -14.09 -12.20 5.90
N ASP A 75 -14.94 -12.24 6.91
CA ASP A 75 -14.84 -13.09 8.12
C ASP A 75 -13.50 -12.97 8.85
N THR A 76 -13.03 -11.75 9.01
CA THR A 76 -11.71 -11.45 9.63
C THR A 76 -11.77 -11.10 11.11
N ASP A 77 -12.96 -10.97 11.68
CA ASP A 77 -13.18 -10.76 13.11
C ASP A 77 -13.31 -12.08 13.89
N SER A 78 -13.35 -12.00 15.21
CA SER A 78 -13.48 -13.18 16.08
C SER A 78 -14.84 -13.88 15.99
N THR A 79 -15.86 -13.23 15.44
CA THR A 79 -17.22 -13.78 15.28
C THR A 79 -17.48 -14.27 13.85
N LEU A 80 -16.52 -14.12 12.94
CA LEU A 80 -16.61 -14.45 11.51
C LEU A 80 -17.81 -13.80 10.81
N THR A 81 -18.05 -12.53 11.09
CA THR A 81 -19.19 -11.78 10.55
C THR A 81 -18.81 -10.44 9.93
N LYS A 82 -17.56 -10.00 10.11
CA LYS A 82 -17.10 -8.67 9.66
C LYS A 82 -15.90 -8.79 8.74
N SER A 83 -15.81 -7.84 7.81
CA SER A 83 -14.76 -7.80 6.81
C SER A 83 -13.70 -6.74 7.12
N SER A 84 -12.44 -7.11 6.94
CA SER A 84 -11.34 -6.16 6.82
C SER A 84 -11.31 -5.58 5.42
N ASN A 85 -10.97 -4.31 5.30
CA ASN A 85 -10.87 -3.66 4.00
C ASN A 85 -9.78 -2.58 3.98
N TYR A 86 -9.31 -2.29 2.77
CA TYR A 86 -8.39 -1.20 2.49
C TYR A 86 -8.77 -0.54 1.17
N TRP A 87 -8.70 0.79 1.13
CA TRP A 87 -8.82 1.55 -0.09
C TRP A 87 -7.73 2.61 -0.18
N ARG A 88 -7.34 2.93 -1.41
CA ARG A 88 -6.35 3.95 -1.71
C ARG A 88 -6.72 4.68 -2.99
N VAL A 89 -6.48 5.97 -3.00
CA VAL A 89 -6.49 6.79 -4.19
C VAL A 89 -5.13 7.44 -4.38
N GLU A 90 -4.72 7.62 -5.62
CA GLU A 90 -3.49 8.31 -5.99
C GLU A 90 -3.75 9.18 -7.21
N GLY A 91 -3.14 10.36 -7.23
CA GLY A 91 -3.11 11.24 -8.39
C GLY A 91 -1.71 11.80 -8.58
N GLY A 92 -1.31 12.00 -9.82
CA GLY A 92 0.02 12.49 -10.11
C GLY A 92 0.21 13.02 -11.52
N TYR A 93 1.40 13.54 -11.73
CA TYR A 93 1.89 14.03 -13.01
C TYR A 93 3.29 13.46 -13.26
N ASN A 94 3.51 12.88 -14.43
CA ASN A 94 4.78 12.32 -14.84
C ASN A 94 5.04 12.64 -16.32
N ALA A 95 5.43 13.86 -16.59
CA ALA A 95 5.85 14.33 -17.90
C ALA A 95 6.72 15.59 -17.74
N ASN A 96 7.31 16.07 -18.86
CA ASN A 96 8.12 17.29 -18.89
C ASN A 96 9.22 17.33 -17.79
N ASN A 97 9.87 16.17 -17.58
CA ASN A 97 10.90 15.99 -16.56
C ASN A 97 10.42 16.10 -15.09
N ILE A 98 9.13 16.27 -14.85
CA ILE A 98 8.54 16.39 -13.51
C ILE A 98 7.82 15.08 -13.16
N LEU A 99 8.10 14.56 -11.98
CA LEU A 99 7.33 13.54 -11.30
C LEU A 99 6.75 14.15 -10.01
N ALA A 100 5.42 14.15 -9.89
CA ALA A 100 4.74 14.53 -8.65
C ALA A 100 3.57 13.57 -8.44
N ALA A 101 3.45 12.97 -7.27
CA ALA A 101 2.38 12.05 -6.92
C ALA A 101 1.95 12.25 -5.48
N LEU A 102 0.65 12.23 -5.24
CA LEU A 102 0.04 12.25 -3.93
C LEU A 102 -0.92 11.08 -3.80
N SER A 103 -0.83 10.34 -2.72
CA SER A 103 -1.76 9.25 -2.42
C SER A 103 -2.33 9.37 -1.01
N TYR A 104 -3.55 8.87 -0.84
CA TYR A 104 -4.22 8.74 0.44
C TYR A 104 -4.92 7.38 0.51
N GLY A 105 -4.83 6.72 1.66
CA GLY A 105 -5.47 5.44 1.90
C GLY A 105 -6.01 5.30 3.31
N GLN A 106 -6.91 4.34 3.47
CA GLN A 106 -7.47 3.97 4.76
C GLN A 106 -7.65 2.46 4.85
N ALA A 107 -7.25 1.91 5.98
CA ALA A 107 -7.45 0.51 6.32
C ALA A 107 -8.38 0.34 7.51
N LYS A 108 -9.11 -0.75 7.51
CA LYS A 108 -9.91 -1.27 8.61
C LYS A 108 -9.62 -2.76 8.72
N GLN A 109 -8.98 -3.19 9.81
CA GLN A 109 -8.53 -4.56 10.01
C GLN A 109 -9.06 -5.08 11.34
N TYR A 110 -9.64 -6.28 11.33
CA TYR A 110 -10.08 -6.95 12.55
C TYR A 110 -9.01 -7.88 13.13
N GLY A 111 -8.26 -8.60 12.29
CA GLY A 111 -7.16 -9.47 12.73
C GLY A 111 -7.59 -10.53 13.75
N GLY A 112 -8.83 -11.03 13.69
CA GLY A 112 -9.41 -11.93 14.68
C GLY A 112 -9.99 -11.23 15.93
N ALA A 113 -9.93 -9.90 16.04
CA ALA A 113 -10.52 -9.16 17.16
C ALA A 113 -11.99 -8.77 16.90
N VAL A 114 -12.74 -8.43 17.95
CA VAL A 114 -14.11 -7.92 17.86
C VAL A 114 -14.16 -6.52 17.27
N ASP A 115 -13.20 -5.68 17.65
CA ASP A 115 -13.08 -4.30 17.20
C ASP A 115 -11.99 -4.15 16.13
N ALA A 116 -12.30 -3.35 15.12
CA ALA A 116 -11.35 -3.09 14.06
C ALA A 116 -10.28 -2.07 14.46
N LEU A 117 -9.05 -2.37 14.08
CA LEU A 117 -7.98 -1.39 13.99
C LEU A 117 -8.18 -0.58 12.70
N LYS A 118 -8.29 0.73 12.81
CA LYS A 118 -8.42 1.64 11.66
C LYS A 118 -7.25 2.58 11.61
N TYR A 119 -6.66 2.76 10.46
CA TYR A 119 -5.60 3.74 10.24
C TYR A 119 -5.69 4.36 8.86
N LYS A 120 -5.06 5.52 8.73
CA LYS A 120 -5.00 6.32 7.50
C LYS A 120 -3.56 6.51 7.11
N GLU A 121 -3.32 6.67 5.83
CA GLU A 121 -1.98 6.93 5.30
C GLU A 121 -2.01 8.00 4.22
N VAL A 122 -0.90 8.71 4.09
CA VAL A 122 -0.64 9.66 3.02
C VAL A 122 0.78 9.46 2.52
N ALA A 123 1.00 9.59 1.21
CA ALA A 123 2.35 9.64 0.67
C ALA A 123 2.46 10.69 -0.43
N LEU A 124 3.57 11.42 -0.44
CA LEU A 124 3.96 12.39 -1.45
C LEU A 124 5.27 11.93 -2.09
N THR A 125 5.32 11.89 -3.41
CA THR A 125 6.55 11.61 -4.17
C THR A 125 6.80 12.75 -5.13
N LEU A 126 8.04 13.24 -5.16
CA LEU A 126 8.51 14.28 -6.06
C LEU A 126 9.78 13.81 -6.77
N GLY A 127 9.97 14.22 -8.01
CA GLY A 127 11.18 13.96 -8.77
C GLY A 127 11.34 14.97 -9.90
N TYR A 128 12.58 15.22 -10.29
CA TYR A 128 12.88 16.09 -11.42
C TYR A 128 14.05 15.53 -12.22
N THR A 129 13.88 15.39 -13.53
CA THR A 129 14.92 14.85 -14.43
C THR A 129 15.75 15.96 -15.04
N MET A 130 17.05 15.93 -14.80
CA MET A 130 18.06 16.88 -15.32
C MET A 130 19.05 16.08 -16.19
N GLY A 131 18.80 15.99 -17.48
CA GLY A 131 19.63 15.16 -18.36
C GLY A 131 19.61 13.68 -17.95
N ALA A 132 20.76 13.16 -17.53
CA ALA A 132 20.86 11.77 -17.05
C ALA A 132 20.51 11.59 -15.57
N LEU A 133 20.40 12.67 -14.81
CA LEU A 133 20.20 12.64 -13.36
C LEU A 133 18.74 12.89 -13.01
N THR A 134 18.18 12.07 -12.09
CA THR A 134 16.83 12.24 -11.56
C THR A 134 16.83 12.13 -10.05
N PRO A 135 17.01 13.25 -9.29
CA PRO A 135 16.74 13.26 -7.86
C PRO A 135 15.27 13.00 -7.58
N LYS A 136 15.02 12.27 -6.49
CA LYS A 136 13.68 11.88 -6.03
C LYS A 136 13.56 12.07 -4.52
N PHE A 137 12.39 12.45 -4.10
CA PHE A 137 12.00 12.53 -2.70
C PHE A 137 10.65 11.85 -2.50
N THR A 138 10.52 11.05 -1.46
CA THR A 138 9.24 10.49 -1.03
C THR A 138 9.07 10.72 0.46
N TYR A 139 7.90 11.21 0.86
CA TYR A 139 7.46 11.27 2.25
C TYR A 139 6.21 10.43 2.42
N GLY A 140 6.17 9.61 3.45
CA GLY A 140 5.01 8.80 3.81
C GLY A 140 4.69 8.94 5.29
N LYS A 141 3.41 8.99 5.61
CA LYS A 141 2.91 9.01 6.99
C LYS A 141 1.74 8.05 7.13
N ILE A 142 1.82 7.19 8.15
CA ILE A 142 0.68 6.47 8.69
C ILE A 142 0.29 7.18 9.99
N PHE A 143 -0.96 7.58 10.09
CA PHE A 143 -1.49 8.26 11.28
C PHE A 143 -1.77 7.24 12.39
N SER A 144 -1.81 7.70 13.63
CA SER A 144 -2.17 6.87 14.78
C SER A 144 -3.45 6.10 14.51
N ALA A 145 -3.42 4.82 14.84
CA ALA A 145 -4.55 3.94 14.65
C ALA A 145 -5.67 4.24 15.66
N THR A 146 -6.88 3.84 15.35
CA THR A 146 -8.03 3.88 16.26
C THR A 146 -8.66 2.50 16.39
N THR A 147 -9.07 2.12 17.59
CA THR A 147 -9.88 0.92 17.85
C THR A 147 -11.01 1.27 18.80
N ALA A 148 -12.22 0.72 18.56
CA ALA A 148 -13.43 1.04 19.33
C ALA A 148 -13.68 2.57 19.50
N GLY A 149 -13.22 3.40 18.55
CA GLY A 149 -13.34 4.86 18.60
C GLY A 149 -12.28 5.56 19.46
N VAL A 150 -11.36 4.84 20.08
CA VAL A 150 -10.27 5.38 20.89
C VAL A 150 -8.99 5.44 20.05
N ASN A 151 -8.28 6.58 20.12
CA ASN A 151 -6.95 6.69 19.50
C ASN A 151 -5.95 5.79 20.23
N MET A 152 -5.18 5.08 19.45
CA MET A 152 -4.01 4.34 19.90
C MET A 152 -2.79 5.23 19.69
N ASP A 153 -2.47 6.04 20.69
CA ASP A 153 -1.32 6.93 20.62
C ASP A 153 -0.04 6.14 20.34
N ALA A 154 0.87 6.79 19.63
CA ALA A 154 2.18 6.24 19.30
C ALA A 154 2.18 4.97 18.42
N THR A 155 1.14 4.78 17.59
CA THR A 155 1.10 3.75 16.52
C THR A 155 1.43 4.31 15.13
N GLU A 156 1.77 5.58 15.04
CA GLU A 156 2.12 6.25 13.79
C GLU A 156 3.45 5.78 13.21
N LEU A 157 3.59 5.96 11.90
CA LEU A 157 4.83 5.83 11.17
C LEU A 157 5.07 7.09 10.35
N ASN A 158 6.28 7.64 10.43
CA ASN A 158 6.75 8.68 9.54
C ASN A 158 7.99 8.17 8.80
N GLN A 159 8.00 8.33 7.48
CA GLN A 159 9.10 7.87 6.64
C GLN A 159 9.44 8.94 5.61
N PHE A 160 10.72 9.15 5.35
CA PHE A 160 11.17 9.83 4.14
C PHE A 160 12.24 9.03 3.41
N ILE A 161 12.28 9.19 2.11
CA ILE A 161 13.30 8.60 1.25
C ILE A 161 13.80 9.69 0.32
N VAL A 162 15.12 9.86 0.26
CA VAL A 162 15.79 10.65 -0.76
C VAL A 162 16.60 9.73 -1.64
N GLY A 163 16.62 9.97 -2.93
CA GLY A 163 17.36 9.13 -3.85
C GLY A 163 17.69 9.84 -5.14
N VAL A 164 18.57 9.22 -5.89
CA VAL A 164 19.01 9.69 -7.19
C VAL A 164 19.12 8.52 -8.14
N ASP A 165 18.50 8.67 -9.31
CA ASP A 165 18.71 7.78 -10.45
C ASP A 165 19.68 8.46 -11.43
N TYR A 166 20.59 7.68 -12.01
CA TYR A 166 21.49 8.11 -13.06
C TYR A 166 21.36 7.20 -14.28
N ALA A 167 20.87 7.73 -15.38
CA ALA A 167 20.69 7.01 -16.62
C ALA A 167 22.07 6.80 -17.33
N LEU A 168 22.65 5.62 -17.21
CA LEU A 168 23.87 5.23 -17.90
C LEU A 168 23.62 5.01 -19.41
N SER A 169 22.42 4.57 -19.75
CA SER A 169 21.94 4.42 -21.14
C SER A 169 20.42 4.41 -21.16
N LYS A 170 19.82 4.31 -22.39
CA LYS A 170 18.35 4.14 -22.54
C LYS A 170 17.79 2.91 -21.83
N ARG A 171 18.65 1.92 -21.53
CA ARG A 171 18.25 0.63 -20.92
C ARG A 171 18.84 0.41 -19.52
N THR A 172 19.78 1.27 -19.08
CA THR A 172 20.52 1.03 -17.84
C THR A 172 20.46 2.27 -16.96
N VAL A 173 20.00 2.08 -15.73
CA VAL A 173 19.93 3.11 -14.70
C VAL A 173 20.65 2.60 -13.45
N ALA A 174 21.64 3.37 -12.98
CA ALA A 174 22.20 3.20 -11.65
C ALA A 174 21.40 4.06 -10.65
N TYR A 175 21.22 3.59 -9.45
CA TYR A 175 20.49 4.34 -8.43
C TYR A 175 21.11 4.22 -7.05
N THR A 176 20.91 5.25 -6.25
CA THR A 176 21.18 5.23 -4.81
C THR A 176 20.06 5.90 -4.06
N SER A 177 19.78 5.43 -2.84
CA SER A 177 18.78 6.05 -1.98
C SER A 177 19.11 5.87 -0.51
N TYR A 178 18.66 6.83 0.29
CA TYR A 178 18.64 6.77 1.74
C TYR A 178 17.22 6.95 2.23
N GLY A 179 16.79 6.09 3.12
CA GLY A 179 15.50 6.13 3.78
C GLY A 179 15.65 6.21 5.29
N HIS A 180 14.79 6.98 5.92
CA HIS A 180 14.62 7.03 7.36
C HIS A 180 13.15 6.80 7.71
N ALA A 181 12.89 5.88 8.63
CA ALA A 181 11.57 5.59 9.15
C ALA A 181 11.59 5.72 10.68
N LYS A 182 10.57 6.41 11.24
CA LYS A 182 10.35 6.54 12.67
C LYS A 182 8.99 5.94 13.01
N HIS A 183 9.01 4.90 13.82
CA HIS A 183 7.83 4.21 14.33
C HIS A 183 7.46 4.76 15.70
N GLY A 184 6.17 4.87 15.99
CA GLY A 184 5.66 5.19 17.29
C GLY A 184 5.97 4.09 18.32
N VAL A 185 6.04 4.47 19.58
CA VAL A 185 6.46 3.58 20.69
C VAL A 185 5.52 2.38 20.91
N ALA A 186 4.26 2.45 20.51
CA ALA A 186 3.31 1.35 20.67
C ALA A 186 3.43 0.26 19.60
N VAL A 187 4.21 0.49 18.53
CA VAL A 187 4.39 -0.49 17.43
C VAL A 187 5.40 -1.58 17.81
N PHE A 188 6.35 -1.27 18.67
CA PHE A 188 7.38 -2.20 19.15
C PHE A 188 7.45 -2.22 20.66
N ALA A 189 7.63 -3.39 21.22
CA ALA A 189 7.68 -3.61 22.67
C ALA A 189 8.86 -2.88 23.39
N ASP A 190 9.83 -2.38 22.62
CA ASP A 190 11.04 -1.71 23.12
C ASP A 190 10.98 -0.17 23.06
N GLY A 191 9.80 0.41 22.82
CA GLY A 191 9.60 1.84 23.06
C GLY A 191 9.81 2.77 21.86
N GLY A 192 9.54 2.29 20.66
CA GLY A 192 9.67 3.06 19.43
C GLY A 192 11.02 2.85 18.74
N ARG A 193 10.99 2.84 17.43
CA ARG A 193 12.16 2.50 16.62
C ARG A 193 12.37 3.50 15.49
N SER A 194 13.62 3.89 15.29
CA SER A 194 14.05 4.57 14.08
C SER A 194 14.91 3.63 13.26
N GLU A 195 14.63 3.55 11.98
CA GLU A 195 15.36 2.72 11.04
C GLU A 195 15.96 3.57 9.93
N ASN A 196 17.21 3.28 9.59
CA ASN A 196 17.89 3.90 8.47
C ASN A 196 18.22 2.82 7.44
N THR A 197 17.95 3.11 6.19
CA THR A 197 18.22 2.18 5.09
C THR A 197 19.00 2.92 4.00
N PHE A 198 20.08 2.34 3.56
CA PHE A 198 20.81 2.79 2.39
C PHE A 198 20.74 1.72 1.32
N ALA A 199 20.43 2.11 0.09
CA ALA A 199 20.39 1.21 -1.05
C ALA A 199 21.18 1.78 -2.22
N VAL A 200 21.89 0.89 -2.92
CA VAL A 200 22.56 1.16 -4.20
C VAL A 200 22.27 -0.01 -5.13
N GLY A 201 22.06 0.29 -6.39
CA GLY A 201 21.79 -0.77 -7.35
C GLY A 201 21.80 -0.27 -8.80
N MET A 202 21.55 -1.21 -9.68
CA MET A 202 21.45 -0.98 -11.11
C MET A 202 20.27 -1.77 -11.68
N GLN A 203 19.51 -1.13 -12.55
CA GLN A 203 18.45 -1.76 -13.33
C GLN A 203 18.82 -1.78 -14.79
N HIS A 204 18.72 -2.94 -15.43
CA HIS A 204 18.91 -3.10 -16.87
C HIS A 204 17.66 -3.71 -17.51
N LYS A 205 17.21 -3.15 -18.65
CA LYS A 205 16.10 -3.69 -19.45
C LYS A 205 16.68 -4.37 -20.67
N PHE A 206 16.38 -5.63 -20.86
CA PHE A 206 16.76 -6.43 -22.02
C PHE A 206 15.89 -6.17 -23.24
#